data_abd468f4fe21b1cb6bec7c9505a943e3
#
_entry.id   abd468f4fe21b1cb6bec7c9505a943e3
#
_cell.length_a   1.000
_cell.length_b   1.000
_cell.length_c   1.000
_cell.angle_alpha   90.00
_cell.angle_beta   90.00
_cell.angle_gamma   90.00
#
_symmetry.space_group_name_H-M   'P 1'
#
loop_
_entity.id
_entity.type
_entity.pdbx_description
1 polymer ?
#
loop_
_entity_poly.entity_id
_entity_poly.type
_entity_poly.pdbx_seq_one_letter_code
_entity_poly.pdbx_strand_id
1 'polypeptide(L)'
;MYKLLLSPAGRIGRQEFWRGMAVFTVLVVLFNFGLKQLGNSVWAFLISLPFPFLALHMAYSIYGKRLHDMGRSFWPLTAMLVSLIIAAIIVMLTFGGSEYFSEFSQYERKSDIDPAVKAAIQDQYQARLAEANGPVRAIMWAIIGGFTLWCGLSKSDAQSNKYGPPSGE
;
A
#
# COMPACT_ATOMS: atom_id res chain seq x y z
N MET A 1 11.90 -11.92 16.09
CA MET A 1 11.52 -11.44 14.74
C MET A 1 10.08 -11.81 14.34
N TYR A 2 9.63 -13.08 14.45
CA TYR A 2 8.26 -13.43 14.04
C TYR A 2 7.17 -12.65 14.80
N LYS A 3 7.32 -12.43 16.11
CA LYS A 3 6.39 -11.61 16.91
C LYS A 3 6.36 -10.14 16.43
N LEU A 4 7.47 -9.63 15.90
CA LEU A 4 7.54 -8.26 15.39
C LEU A 4 6.69 -8.09 14.12
N LEU A 5 6.73 -9.05 13.23
CA LEU A 5 6.10 -8.99 11.90
C LEU A 5 4.67 -9.53 11.88
N LEU A 6 4.37 -10.57 12.67
CA LEU A 6 3.12 -11.31 12.54
C LEU A 6 2.13 -11.10 13.70
N SER A 7 2.57 -10.59 14.84
CA SER A 7 1.67 -10.32 15.96
C SER A 7 1.33 -8.84 16.05
N PRO A 8 0.05 -8.44 15.99
CA PRO A 8 -0.34 -7.04 16.13
C PRO A 8 -0.40 -6.57 17.60
N ALA A 9 -0.27 -7.50 18.57
CA ALA A 9 -0.36 -7.20 19.99
C ALA A 9 0.95 -6.63 20.55
N GLY A 10 0.82 -5.75 21.56
CA GLY A 10 1.94 -5.16 22.26
C GLY A 10 2.36 -3.78 21.74
N ARG A 11 3.53 -3.34 22.17
CA ARG A 11 4.14 -2.04 21.86
C ARG A 11 5.54 -2.26 21.35
N ILE A 12 6.01 -1.38 20.45
CA ILE A 12 7.41 -1.36 19.97
C ILE A 12 7.94 0.07 19.95
N GLY A 13 9.18 0.24 20.42
CA GLY A 13 9.88 1.49 20.37
C GLY A 13 10.33 1.90 18.95
N ARG A 14 10.93 3.09 18.83
CA ARG A 14 11.40 3.63 17.53
C ARG A 14 12.41 2.73 16.85
N GLN A 15 13.39 2.23 17.60
CA GLN A 15 14.44 1.37 17.03
C GLN A 15 13.86 0.06 16.49
N GLU A 16 12.95 -0.58 17.25
CA GLU A 16 12.28 -1.81 16.81
C GLU A 16 11.38 -1.56 15.60
N PHE A 17 10.69 -0.41 15.56
CA PHE A 17 9.90 0.01 14.41
C PHE A 17 10.77 0.10 13.15
N TRP A 18 11.89 0.80 13.19
CA TRP A 18 12.79 0.93 12.04
C TRP A 18 13.41 -0.41 11.63
N ARG A 19 13.77 -1.27 12.60
CA ARG A 19 14.23 -2.64 12.31
C ARG A 19 13.13 -3.45 11.62
N GLY A 20 11.89 -3.36 12.11
CA GLY A 20 10.74 -4.02 11.51
C GLY A 20 10.50 -3.54 10.07
N MET A 21 10.53 -2.24 9.83
CA MET A 21 10.39 -1.64 8.50
C MET A 21 11.51 -2.07 7.54
N ALA A 22 12.76 -2.09 8.01
CA ALA A 22 13.89 -2.56 7.19
C ALA A 22 13.71 -4.02 6.77
N VAL A 23 13.39 -4.91 7.72
CA VAL A 23 13.14 -6.32 7.41
C VAL A 23 11.95 -6.49 6.47
N PHE A 24 10.85 -5.78 6.70
CA PHE A 24 9.67 -5.79 5.83
C PHE A 24 10.03 -5.37 4.41
N THR A 25 10.76 -4.25 4.26
CA THR A 25 11.20 -3.76 2.95
C THR A 25 12.07 -4.78 2.22
N VAL A 26 13.05 -5.37 2.92
CA VAL A 26 13.91 -6.43 2.36
C VAL A 26 13.08 -7.62 1.88
N LEU A 27 12.11 -8.08 2.68
CA LEU A 27 11.23 -9.20 2.29
C LEU A 27 10.41 -8.86 1.04
N VAL A 28 9.84 -7.65 0.96
CA VAL A 28 9.09 -7.20 -0.22
C VAL A 28 9.99 -7.13 -1.45
N VAL A 29 11.20 -6.61 -1.33
CA VAL A 29 12.16 -6.53 -2.44
C VAL A 29 12.58 -7.91 -2.92
N LEU A 30 12.94 -8.80 -2.00
CA LEU A 30 13.34 -10.19 -2.33
C LEU A 30 12.19 -10.96 -2.97
N PHE A 31 10.97 -10.79 -2.47
CA PHE A 31 9.80 -11.42 -3.06
C PHE A 31 9.57 -10.96 -4.51
N ASN A 32 9.57 -9.63 -4.75
CA ASN A 32 9.40 -9.09 -6.11
C ASN A 32 10.55 -9.50 -7.05
N PHE A 33 11.77 -9.57 -6.54
CA PHE A 33 12.91 -10.08 -7.30
C PHE A 33 12.70 -11.56 -7.67
N GLY A 34 12.29 -12.39 -6.71
CA GLY A 34 11.98 -13.81 -6.95
C GLY A 34 10.86 -14.00 -7.98
N LEU A 35 9.79 -13.20 -7.90
CA LEU A 35 8.70 -13.25 -8.89
C LEU A 35 9.19 -12.91 -10.30
N LYS A 36 10.08 -11.93 -10.46
CA LYS A 36 10.65 -11.60 -11.77
C LYS A 36 11.45 -12.77 -12.39
N GLN A 37 12.14 -13.58 -11.56
CA GLN A 37 12.89 -14.75 -12.04
C GLN A 37 11.94 -15.87 -12.52
N LEU A 38 10.74 -15.97 -11.95
CA LEU A 38 9.74 -16.96 -12.34
C LEU A 38 8.98 -16.57 -13.64
N GLY A 39 9.16 -15.35 -14.13
CA GLY A 39 8.51 -14.84 -15.34
C GLY A 39 6.99 -14.93 -15.28
N ASN A 40 6.35 -15.10 -16.46
CA ASN A 40 4.90 -15.22 -16.58
C ASN A 40 4.41 -16.68 -16.39
N SER A 41 4.90 -17.36 -15.36
CA SER A 41 4.53 -18.74 -15.08
C SER A 41 3.29 -18.81 -14.18
N VAL A 42 2.58 -19.95 -14.24
CA VAL A 42 1.45 -20.25 -13.32
C VAL A 42 1.91 -20.21 -11.86
N TRP A 43 3.16 -20.64 -11.59
CA TRP A 43 3.74 -20.59 -10.25
C TRP A 43 3.94 -19.16 -9.74
N ALA A 44 4.41 -18.25 -10.60
CA ALA A 44 4.52 -16.83 -10.25
C ALA A 44 3.15 -16.26 -9.88
N PHE A 45 2.11 -16.57 -10.65
CA PHE A 45 0.74 -16.15 -10.37
C PHE A 45 0.25 -16.70 -9.02
N LEU A 46 0.33 -18.02 -8.79
CA LEU A 46 -0.16 -18.65 -7.55
C LEU A 46 0.55 -18.12 -6.30
N ILE A 47 1.87 -17.89 -6.38
CA ILE A 47 2.68 -17.37 -5.26
C ILE A 47 2.39 -15.87 -5.04
N SER A 48 2.08 -15.11 -6.08
CA SER A 48 1.78 -13.69 -5.96
C SER A 48 0.45 -13.39 -5.24
N LEU A 49 -0.52 -14.30 -5.29
CA LEU A 49 -1.86 -14.10 -4.70
C LEU A 49 -1.85 -13.93 -3.17
N PRO A 50 -1.21 -14.80 -2.36
CA PRO A 50 -1.23 -14.67 -0.90
C PRO A 50 -0.30 -13.58 -0.36
N PHE A 51 0.73 -13.20 -1.11
CA PHE A 51 1.74 -12.28 -0.60
C PHE A 51 1.23 -10.88 -0.25
N PRO A 52 0.35 -10.22 -1.02
CA PRO A 52 -0.18 -8.91 -0.64
C PRO A 52 -0.92 -8.93 0.70
N PHE A 53 -1.67 -9.99 0.99
CA PHE A 53 -2.36 -10.15 2.26
C PHE A 53 -1.37 -10.33 3.42
N LEU A 54 -0.32 -11.13 3.21
CA LEU A 54 0.75 -11.30 4.19
C LEU A 54 1.50 -9.98 4.42
N ALA A 55 1.86 -9.27 3.35
CA ALA A 55 2.55 -7.99 3.42
C ALA A 55 1.69 -6.93 4.15
N LEU A 56 0.39 -6.88 3.84
CA LEU A 56 -0.55 -5.99 4.54
C LEU A 56 -0.64 -6.32 6.03
N HIS A 57 -0.73 -7.61 6.39
CA HIS A 57 -0.75 -8.06 7.76
C HIS A 57 0.54 -7.68 8.51
N MET A 58 1.71 -7.86 7.89
CA MET A 58 3.00 -7.49 8.47
C MET A 58 3.10 -5.97 8.69
N ALA A 59 2.72 -5.16 7.69
CA ALA A 59 2.67 -3.72 7.81
C ALA A 59 1.71 -3.29 8.94
N TYR A 60 0.50 -3.85 8.98
CA TYR A 60 -0.49 -3.62 10.03
C TYR A 60 0.08 -3.94 11.43
N SER A 61 0.82 -5.05 11.57
CA SER A 61 1.43 -5.46 12.84
C SER A 61 2.53 -4.50 13.29
N ILE A 62 3.37 -4.00 12.38
CA ILE A 62 4.47 -3.08 12.69
C ILE A 62 3.91 -1.70 13.07
N TYR A 63 3.09 -1.11 12.19
CA TYR A 63 2.50 0.22 12.43
C TYR A 63 1.57 0.23 13.63
N GLY A 64 0.77 -0.82 13.81
CA GLY A 64 -0.16 -0.94 14.92
C GLY A 64 0.53 -0.93 16.27
N LYS A 65 1.57 -1.75 16.45
CA LYS A 65 2.36 -1.75 17.69
C LYS A 65 3.06 -0.42 17.94
N ARG A 66 3.50 0.25 16.88
CA ARG A 66 4.10 1.58 17.03
C ARG A 66 3.07 2.63 17.44
N LEU A 67 1.87 2.62 16.88
CA LEU A 67 0.76 3.47 17.29
C LEU A 67 0.36 3.20 18.74
N HIS A 68 0.30 1.94 19.15
CA HIS A 68 0.04 1.55 20.54
C HIS A 68 1.12 2.09 21.50
N ASP A 69 2.37 2.11 21.06
CA ASP A 69 3.49 2.67 21.83
C ASP A 69 3.42 4.19 21.98
N MET A 70 2.79 4.86 21.02
CA MET A 70 2.48 6.29 21.06
C MET A 70 1.17 6.61 21.83
N GLY A 71 0.55 5.60 22.49
CA GLY A 71 -0.75 5.74 23.17
C GLY A 71 -1.95 5.90 22.20
N ARG A 72 -1.75 5.63 20.90
CA ARG A 72 -2.77 5.81 19.87
C ARG A 72 -3.42 4.49 19.45
N SER A 73 -4.65 4.58 18.98
CA SER A 73 -5.37 3.47 18.36
C SER A 73 -4.96 3.28 16.90
N PHE A 74 -5.60 2.34 16.19
CA PHE A 74 -5.39 2.11 14.76
C PHE A 74 -5.98 3.18 13.83
N TRP A 75 -6.78 4.12 14.36
CA TRP A 75 -7.42 5.14 13.54
C TRP A 75 -6.48 5.94 12.61
N PRO A 76 -5.29 6.36 13.05
CA PRO A 76 -4.35 7.04 12.13
C PRO A 76 -3.92 6.16 10.96
N LEU A 77 -3.72 4.86 11.17
CA LEU A 77 -3.41 3.92 10.09
C LEU A 77 -4.60 3.76 9.12
N THR A 78 -5.80 3.63 9.66
CA THR A 78 -7.02 3.59 8.85
C THR A 78 -7.19 4.89 8.03
N ALA A 79 -6.97 6.05 8.64
CA ALA A 79 -7.04 7.33 7.95
C ALA A 79 -6.01 7.43 6.81
N MET A 80 -4.78 6.95 7.03
CA MET A 80 -3.74 6.88 6.00
C MET A 80 -4.17 5.97 4.83
N LEU A 81 -4.72 4.77 5.10
CA LEU A 81 -5.21 3.87 4.07
C LEU A 81 -6.38 4.48 3.28
N VAL A 82 -7.33 5.13 3.95
CA VAL A 82 -8.44 5.84 3.30
C VAL A 82 -7.91 6.98 2.42
N SER A 83 -6.91 7.73 2.89
CA SER A 83 -6.27 8.79 2.10
C SER A 83 -5.63 8.25 0.82
N LEU A 84 -5.00 7.07 0.87
CA LEU A 84 -4.43 6.41 -0.30
C LEU A 84 -5.52 6.02 -1.31
N ILE A 85 -6.65 5.49 -0.84
CA ILE A 85 -7.79 5.13 -1.69
C ILE A 85 -8.36 6.39 -2.36
N ILE A 86 -8.59 7.45 -1.59
CA ILE A 86 -9.09 8.73 -2.11
C ILE A 86 -8.12 9.29 -3.15
N ALA A 87 -6.82 9.30 -2.87
CA ALA A 87 -5.80 9.75 -3.79
C ALA A 87 -5.82 8.92 -5.09
N ALA A 88 -5.94 7.60 -5.00
CA ALA A 88 -6.03 6.72 -6.16
C ALA A 88 -7.28 7.01 -7.01
N ILE A 89 -8.44 7.25 -6.38
CA ILE A 89 -9.68 7.61 -7.07
C ILE A 89 -9.53 8.96 -7.79
N ILE A 90 -9.02 9.98 -7.09
CA ILE A 90 -8.81 11.32 -7.68
C ILE A 90 -7.90 11.21 -8.90
N VAL A 91 -6.78 10.49 -8.76
CA VAL A 91 -5.83 10.28 -9.87
C VAL A 91 -6.52 9.56 -11.02
N MET A 92 -7.24 8.48 -10.77
CA MET A 92 -7.95 7.73 -11.81
C MET A 92 -8.92 8.63 -12.58
N LEU A 93 -9.69 9.47 -11.88
CA LEU A 93 -10.65 10.38 -12.50
C LEU A 93 -9.97 11.52 -13.27
N THR A 94 -8.84 12.05 -12.75
CA THR A 94 -8.14 13.19 -13.35
C THR A 94 -7.36 12.80 -14.62
N PHE A 95 -6.81 11.57 -14.67
CA PHE A 95 -5.94 11.12 -15.75
C PHE A 95 -6.65 10.19 -16.75
N GLY A 96 -7.86 10.51 -17.12
CA GLY A 96 -8.57 9.88 -18.23
C GLY A 96 -9.55 8.78 -17.88
N GLY A 97 -9.75 8.46 -16.61
CA GLY A 97 -10.74 7.46 -16.21
C GLY A 97 -12.17 7.89 -16.57
N SER A 98 -12.52 9.18 -16.38
CA SER A 98 -13.83 9.71 -16.74
C SER A 98 -14.09 9.63 -18.27
N GLU A 99 -13.09 9.95 -19.08
CA GLU A 99 -13.18 9.86 -20.54
C GLU A 99 -13.27 8.40 -21.01
N TYR A 100 -12.44 7.51 -20.42
CA TYR A 100 -12.52 6.07 -20.69
C TYR A 100 -13.93 5.52 -20.44
N PHE A 101 -14.55 5.86 -19.33
CA PHE A 101 -15.91 5.43 -19.02
C PHE A 101 -16.95 6.10 -19.93
N SER A 102 -16.79 7.38 -20.28
CA SER A 102 -17.72 8.08 -21.16
C SER A 102 -17.71 7.52 -22.59
N GLU A 103 -16.54 7.16 -23.11
CA GLU A 103 -16.42 6.55 -24.43
C GLU A 103 -17.08 5.15 -24.48
N PHE A 104 -16.90 4.35 -23.44
CA PHE A 104 -17.58 3.04 -23.37
C PHE A 104 -19.07 3.16 -23.10
N SER A 105 -19.56 4.20 -22.43
CA SER A 105 -20.98 4.39 -22.13
C SER A 105 -21.83 4.73 -23.35
N GLN A 106 -21.22 5.12 -24.48
CA GLN A 106 -21.90 5.39 -25.74
C GLN A 106 -22.43 4.11 -26.41
N TYR A 107 -21.97 2.95 -25.98
CA TYR A 107 -22.35 1.66 -26.53
C TYR A 107 -23.24 0.89 -25.55
N GLU A 108 -24.42 0.45 -26.04
CA GLU A 108 -25.36 -0.33 -25.21
C GLU A 108 -24.78 -1.69 -24.79
N ARG A 109 -23.95 -2.30 -25.65
CA ARG A 109 -23.29 -3.58 -25.37
C ARG A 109 -21.82 -3.52 -25.76
N LYS A 110 -20.95 -4.10 -24.93
CA LYS A 110 -19.50 -4.21 -25.21
C LYS A 110 -19.18 -5.08 -26.42
N SER A 111 -20.10 -5.96 -26.84
CA SER A 111 -20.00 -6.79 -28.04
C SER A 111 -20.13 -6.00 -29.34
N ASP A 112 -20.77 -4.83 -29.30
CA ASP A 112 -21.08 -4.02 -30.47
C ASP A 112 -19.94 -3.05 -30.84
N ILE A 113 -18.89 -3.03 -30.02
CA ILE A 113 -17.70 -2.19 -30.22
C ILE A 113 -16.72 -2.93 -31.14
N ASP A 114 -16.37 -2.30 -32.25
CA ASP A 114 -15.31 -2.79 -33.13
C ASP A 114 -14.02 -3.04 -32.31
N PRO A 115 -13.39 -4.23 -32.46
CA PRO A 115 -12.15 -4.56 -31.74
C PRO A 115 -11.03 -3.52 -31.92
N ALA A 116 -10.94 -2.89 -33.10
CA ALA A 116 -9.96 -1.85 -33.36
C ALA A 116 -10.24 -0.57 -32.57
N VAL A 117 -11.51 -0.16 -32.45
CA VAL A 117 -11.94 0.99 -31.65
C VAL A 117 -11.69 0.71 -30.16
N LYS A 118 -12.00 -0.49 -29.70
CA LYS A 118 -11.74 -0.89 -28.31
C LYS A 118 -10.25 -0.85 -27.97
N ALA A 119 -9.40 -1.33 -28.89
CA ALA A 119 -7.94 -1.28 -28.71
C ALA A 119 -7.44 0.18 -28.65
N ALA A 120 -7.90 1.05 -29.57
CA ALA A 120 -7.52 2.46 -29.59
C ALA A 120 -7.91 3.21 -28.29
N ILE A 121 -9.12 2.99 -27.75
CA ILE A 121 -9.57 3.56 -26.48
C ILE A 121 -8.66 3.07 -25.35
N GLN A 122 -8.32 1.78 -25.34
CA GLN A 122 -7.48 1.19 -24.32
C GLN A 122 -6.05 1.70 -24.36
N ASP A 123 -5.47 1.83 -25.55
CA ASP A 123 -4.12 2.36 -25.76
C ASP A 123 -4.01 3.84 -25.34
N GLN A 124 -5.00 4.65 -25.68
CA GLN A 124 -5.07 6.04 -25.25
C GLN A 124 -5.15 6.16 -23.72
N TYR A 125 -5.96 5.34 -23.09
CA TYR A 125 -6.06 5.30 -21.61
C TYR A 125 -4.74 4.87 -20.97
N GLN A 126 -4.07 3.85 -21.50
CA GLN A 126 -2.76 3.40 -21.02
C GLN A 126 -1.67 4.47 -21.18
N ALA A 127 -1.68 5.22 -22.28
CA ALA A 127 -0.75 6.33 -22.48
C ALA A 127 -0.94 7.42 -21.43
N ARG A 128 -2.19 7.83 -21.14
CA ARG A 128 -2.50 8.81 -20.08
C ARG A 128 -2.13 8.32 -18.68
N LEU A 129 -2.36 7.04 -18.37
CA LEU A 129 -1.91 6.45 -17.10
C LEU A 129 -0.38 6.45 -16.99
N ALA A 130 0.33 6.25 -18.10
CA ALA A 130 1.79 6.30 -18.10
C ALA A 130 2.32 7.72 -17.79
N GLU A 131 1.70 8.77 -18.30
CA GLU A 131 2.00 10.16 -17.96
C GLU A 131 1.73 10.47 -16.49
N ALA A 132 0.62 9.94 -15.95
CA ALA A 132 0.25 10.10 -14.55
C ALA A 132 1.19 9.37 -13.57
N ASN A 133 1.94 8.40 -14.04
CA ASN A 133 2.71 7.48 -13.18
C ASN A 133 3.73 8.19 -12.27
N GLY A 134 4.33 9.28 -12.73
CA GLY A 134 5.26 10.10 -11.93
C GLY A 134 4.56 10.82 -10.77
N PRO A 135 3.60 11.70 -11.02
CA PRO A 135 2.83 12.39 -9.99
C PRO A 135 2.13 11.46 -9.00
N VAL A 136 1.52 10.37 -9.51
CA VAL A 136 0.86 9.36 -8.66
C VAL A 136 1.82 8.75 -7.66
N ARG A 137 2.96 8.27 -8.15
CA ARG A 137 3.99 7.68 -7.26
C ARG A 137 4.47 8.70 -6.22
N ALA A 138 4.67 9.95 -6.62
CA ALA A 138 5.10 11.00 -5.71
C ALA A 138 4.07 11.22 -4.58
N ILE A 139 2.78 11.32 -4.90
CA ILE A 139 1.70 11.49 -3.92
C ILE A 139 1.64 10.27 -2.98
N MET A 140 1.66 9.05 -3.53
CA MET A 140 1.62 7.82 -2.74
C MET A 140 2.82 7.73 -1.79
N TRP A 141 4.03 8.01 -2.29
CA TRP A 141 5.23 8.02 -1.46
C TRP A 141 5.23 9.13 -0.42
N ALA A 142 4.65 10.31 -0.72
CA ALA A 142 4.51 11.39 0.26
C ALA A 142 3.59 10.98 1.42
N ILE A 143 2.44 10.35 1.12
CA ILE A 143 1.49 9.89 2.15
C ILE A 143 2.13 8.78 3.00
N ILE A 144 2.65 7.72 2.37
CA ILE A 144 3.24 6.57 3.07
C ILE A 144 4.50 6.99 3.82
N GLY A 145 5.40 7.73 3.16
CA GLY A 145 6.65 8.21 3.75
C GLY A 145 6.42 9.18 4.90
N GLY A 146 5.51 10.13 4.73
CA GLY A 146 5.13 11.07 5.80
C GLY A 146 4.57 10.35 7.02
N PHE A 147 3.67 9.38 6.82
CA PHE A 147 3.13 8.56 7.91
C PHE A 147 4.20 7.70 8.57
N THR A 148 5.10 7.09 7.79
CA THR A 148 6.22 6.28 8.30
C THR A 148 7.18 7.12 9.13
N LEU A 149 7.57 8.30 8.62
CA LEU A 149 8.42 9.24 9.35
C LEU A 149 7.75 9.72 10.64
N TRP A 150 6.47 10.07 10.57
CA TRP A 150 5.73 10.46 11.76
C TRP A 150 5.73 9.32 12.81
N CYS A 151 5.44 8.09 12.44
CA CYS A 151 5.51 6.94 13.36
C CYS A 151 6.94 6.72 13.88
N GLY A 152 7.96 6.79 13.01
CA GLY A 152 9.34 6.52 13.36
C GLY A 152 10.00 7.59 14.23
N LEU A 153 9.54 8.85 14.16
CA LEU A 153 10.14 9.99 14.87
C LEU A 153 9.35 10.39 16.14
N SER A 154 8.06 10.08 16.21
CA SER A 154 7.21 10.44 17.36
C SER A 154 7.73 9.80 18.65
N LYS A 155 7.55 10.51 19.76
CA LYS A 155 7.92 9.99 21.10
C LYS A 155 7.00 8.86 21.51
N SER A 156 7.56 7.88 22.23
CA SER A 156 6.84 6.80 22.90
C SER A 156 6.09 7.34 24.13
N ASP A 157 4.96 6.75 24.46
CA ASP A 157 4.26 7.00 25.72
C ASP A 157 5.07 6.38 26.86
N ALA A 158 5.54 7.22 27.79
CA ALA A 158 6.36 6.79 28.90
C ALA A 158 5.59 5.99 29.98
N GLN A 159 4.26 6.04 29.94
CA GLN A 159 3.41 5.35 30.92
C GLN A 159 2.87 4.03 30.36
N SER A 160 2.50 3.13 31.26
CA SER A 160 1.68 1.97 30.90
C SER A 160 0.33 2.45 30.40
N ASN A 161 -0.08 1.91 29.26
CA ASN A 161 -1.39 2.18 28.69
C ASN A 161 -2.15 0.87 28.40
N LYS A 162 -3.36 0.97 27.86
CA LYS A 162 -4.22 -0.20 27.59
C LYS A 162 -3.59 -1.26 26.66
N TYR A 163 -2.47 -0.99 26.05
CA TYR A 163 -1.76 -1.90 25.15
C TYR A 163 -0.53 -2.57 25.79
N GLY A 164 -0.19 -2.19 27.02
CA GLY A 164 0.88 -2.79 27.79
C GLY A 164 1.86 -1.81 28.44
N PRO A 165 2.92 -2.32 29.07
CA PRO A 165 3.97 -1.51 29.66
C PRO A 165 4.77 -0.74 28.58
N PRO A 166 5.49 0.34 28.95
CA PRO A 166 6.32 1.09 28.03
C PRO A 166 7.36 0.21 27.35
N SER A 167 7.73 0.56 26.11
CA SER A 167 8.65 -0.21 25.27
C SER A 167 10.11 -0.18 25.72
N GLY A 168 10.45 0.58 26.76
CA GLY A 168 11.80 0.59 27.36
C GLY A 168 12.84 1.38 26.55
N GLU A 169 12.45 2.42 25.81
CA GLU A 169 13.36 3.40 25.21
C GLU A 169 13.76 4.53 26.15
#